data_2f753488e936267a071176933e95ac8f
#
_entry.id   2f753488e936267a071176933e95ac8f
#
_cell.length_a   1.000
_cell.length_b   1.000
_cell.length_c   1.000
_cell.angle_alpha   90.00
_cell.angle_beta   90.00
_cell.angle_gamma   90.00
#
_symmetry.space_group_name_H-M   'P 1'
#
loop_
_entity.id
_entity.type
_entity.pdbx_description
1 polymer ?
#
loop_
_entity_poly.entity_id
_entity_poly.type
_entity_poly.pdbx_seq_one_letter_code
_entity_poly.pdbx_strand_id
1 'polypeptide(L)'
;LKLYMKITKFKEDITAEIAKSFSNSVAIDTEATGLQIPERDKLSLIQICDEKGNVFIIQPNKDHYTAPNLVSILENEKILKIGHFLRFDKSALEYFLKCKIRNIFDTKIASKIVRTYTDAHGLKNLTQEFCNKSLDKRQGSSDWNKDINDLSDKQLEYAANDVIYLHKIKSE
;
A
#
# COMPACT_ATOMS: atom_id res chain seq x y z
N LEU A 1 -12.13 -15.67 -10.40
CA LEU A 1 -11.47 -16.15 -9.16
C LEU A 1 -11.87 -15.22 -8.01
N LYS A 2 -12.47 -15.77 -6.96
CA LYS A 2 -12.69 -15.03 -5.72
C LYS A 2 -11.32 -14.87 -5.06
N LEU A 3 -10.74 -13.66 -5.10
CA LEU A 3 -9.54 -13.36 -4.32
C LEU A 3 -9.90 -13.56 -2.83
N TYR A 4 -9.32 -14.56 -2.22
CA TYR A 4 -9.44 -14.78 -0.78
C TYR A 4 -8.44 -13.84 -0.11
N MET A 5 -8.92 -12.72 0.39
CA MET A 5 -8.09 -11.76 1.11
C MET A 5 -7.65 -12.33 2.45
N LYS A 6 -6.36 -12.55 2.62
CA LYS A 6 -5.75 -12.95 3.89
C LYS A 6 -4.95 -11.76 4.42
N ILE A 7 -5.39 -11.19 5.54
CA ILE A 7 -4.70 -10.08 6.20
C ILE A 7 -3.84 -10.63 7.34
N THR A 8 -2.55 -10.25 7.35
CA THR A 8 -1.62 -10.54 8.44
C THR A 8 -1.06 -9.23 8.97
N LYS A 9 -1.10 -9.03 10.29
CA LYS A 9 -0.64 -7.81 10.96
C LYS A 9 0.77 -7.98 11.52
N PHE A 10 1.59 -6.94 11.40
CA PHE A 10 2.94 -6.88 11.95
C PHE A 10 3.16 -5.57 12.70
N LYS A 11 3.90 -5.65 13.79
CA LYS A 11 4.52 -4.49 14.44
C LYS A 11 5.96 -4.36 13.97
N GLU A 12 6.35 -3.13 13.68
CA GLU A 12 7.69 -2.70 13.26
C GLU A 12 8.11 -3.18 11.86
N ASP A 13 8.21 -4.48 11.62
CA ASP A 13 8.67 -5.04 10.35
C ASP A 13 8.03 -6.40 10.05
N ILE A 14 8.10 -6.82 8.81
CA ILE A 14 7.76 -8.18 8.37
C ILE A 14 8.91 -9.15 8.68
N THR A 15 8.65 -10.45 8.62
CA THR A 15 9.73 -11.44 8.77
C THR A 15 10.61 -11.53 7.53
N ALA A 16 11.84 -11.98 7.72
CA ALA A 16 12.77 -12.23 6.60
C ALA A 16 12.24 -13.28 5.61
N GLU A 17 11.44 -14.23 6.07
CA GLU A 17 10.79 -15.25 5.22
C GLU A 17 9.77 -14.60 4.29
N ILE A 18 8.92 -13.71 4.83
CA ILE A 18 7.96 -12.95 4.02
C ILE A 18 8.69 -12.06 3.02
N ALA A 19 9.73 -11.34 3.44
CA ALA A 19 10.51 -10.52 2.52
C ALA A 19 11.08 -11.32 1.35
N LYS A 20 11.62 -12.51 1.60
CA LYS A 20 12.15 -13.42 0.56
C LYS A 20 11.09 -14.03 -0.35
N SER A 21 9.82 -14.03 0.05
CA SER A 21 8.71 -14.56 -0.78
C SER A 21 8.32 -13.64 -1.92
N PHE A 22 8.67 -12.35 -1.85
CA PHE A 22 8.44 -11.39 -2.92
C PHE A 22 9.54 -11.51 -3.98
N SER A 23 9.16 -11.77 -5.23
CA SER A 23 10.12 -11.98 -6.33
C SER A 23 9.92 -11.06 -7.52
N ASN A 24 8.68 -10.81 -7.94
CA ASN A 24 8.37 -10.05 -9.15
C ASN A 24 7.78 -8.69 -8.85
N SER A 25 6.74 -8.63 -8.03
CA SER A 25 6.04 -7.40 -7.71
C SER A 25 5.45 -7.39 -6.31
N VAL A 26 5.19 -6.19 -5.82
CA VAL A 26 4.50 -5.92 -4.57
C VAL A 26 3.59 -4.71 -4.76
N ALA A 27 2.33 -4.82 -4.37
CA ALA A 27 1.45 -3.67 -4.26
C ALA A 27 1.71 -2.95 -2.94
N ILE A 28 1.75 -1.61 -2.94
CA ILE A 28 2.04 -0.81 -1.75
C ILE A 28 1.08 0.36 -1.61
N ASP A 29 0.75 0.70 -0.36
CA ASP A 29 0.00 1.88 0.05
C ASP A 29 0.37 2.26 1.49
N THR A 30 -0.03 3.45 1.96
CA THR A 30 0.25 3.90 3.33
C THR A 30 -0.93 4.63 3.94
N GLU A 31 -1.03 4.57 5.28
CA GLU A 31 -1.88 5.45 6.06
C GLU A 31 -1.02 6.32 6.99
N ALA A 32 -1.44 7.56 7.15
CA ALA A 32 -0.76 8.54 7.98
C ALA A 32 -1.75 9.28 8.88
N THR A 33 -1.25 9.97 9.90
CA THR A 33 -2.09 10.80 10.79
C THR A 33 -2.58 12.07 10.10
N GLY A 34 -2.07 12.38 8.92
CA GLY A 34 -2.45 13.49 8.08
C GLY A 34 -1.48 13.67 6.90
N LEU A 35 -1.60 14.78 6.19
CA LEU A 35 -0.89 15.02 4.94
C LEU A 35 0.37 15.91 5.07
N GLN A 36 0.64 16.45 6.26
CA GLN A 36 1.78 17.33 6.50
C GLN A 36 2.96 16.53 7.09
N ILE A 37 3.53 15.67 6.28
CA ILE A 37 4.72 14.87 6.58
C ILE A 37 5.96 15.64 6.10
N PRO A 38 7.03 15.71 6.89
CA PRO A 38 7.22 15.12 8.23
C PRO A 38 6.90 16.07 9.39
N GLU A 39 6.52 17.31 9.10
CA GLU A 39 6.51 18.42 10.07
C GLU A 39 5.53 18.16 11.22
N ARG A 40 4.31 17.71 10.92
CA ARG A 40 3.27 17.47 11.89
C ARG A 40 2.84 16.01 11.96
N ASP A 41 2.70 15.40 10.80
CA ASP A 41 2.02 14.13 10.66
C ASP A 41 3.01 12.96 10.55
N LYS A 42 2.58 11.78 10.97
CA LYS A 42 3.41 10.57 11.08
C LYS A 42 2.85 9.47 10.19
N LEU A 43 3.75 8.68 9.62
CA LEU A 43 3.41 7.41 8.97
C LEU A 43 2.89 6.43 10.02
N SER A 44 1.70 5.90 9.81
CA SER A 44 0.99 5.06 10.78
C SER A 44 0.90 3.61 10.38
N LEU A 45 0.56 3.33 9.13
CA LEU A 45 0.50 1.98 8.59
C LEU A 45 1.15 1.91 7.21
N ILE A 46 1.68 0.76 6.89
CA ILE A 46 2.20 0.40 5.58
C ILE A 46 1.51 -0.89 5.16
N GLN A 47 0.83 -0.84 4.01
CA GLN A 47 0.20 -2.01 3.42
C GLN A 47 1.05 -2.52 2.28
N ILE A 48 1.30 -3.82 2.26
CA ILE A 48 1.87 -4.51 1.11
C ILE A 48 1.03 -5.73 0.75
N CYS A 49 0.95 -6.04 -0.54
CA CYS A 49 0.22 -7.20 -1.03
C CYS A 49 1.04 -7.94 -2.09
N ASP A 50 1.08 -9.27 -2.00
CA ASP A 50 1.70 -10.12 -3.00
C ASP A 50 0.74 -10.40 -4.18
N GLU A 51 1.25 -11.05 -5.22
CA GLU A 51 0.48 -11.42 -6.42
C GLU A 51 -0.63 -12.47 -6.14
N LYS A 52 -0.58 -13.13 -4.99
CA LYS A 52 -1.54 -14.15 -4.57
C LYS A 52 -2.71 -13.57 -3.75
N GLY A 53 -2.64 -12.28 -3.39
CA GLY A 53 -3.64 -11.60 -2.58
C GLY A 53 -3.41 -11.72 -1.07
N ASN A 54 -2.21 -12.12 -0.63
CA ASN A 54 -1.85 -12.01 0.78
C ASN A 54 -1.50 -10.56 1.10
N VAL A 55 -2.24 -9.97 2.02
CA VAL A 55 -2.05 -8.59 2.47
C VAL A 55 -1.33 -8.59 3.82
N PHE A 56 -0.28 -7.82 3.92
CA PHE A 56 0.49 -7.61 5.14
C PHE A 56 0.36 -6.14 5.53
N ILE A 57 -0.15 -5.90 6.74
CA ILE A 57 -0.31 -4.55 7.30
C ILE A 57 0.73 -4.38 8.39
N ILE A 58 1.63 -3.42 8.21
CA ILE A 58 2.76 -3.17 9.10
C ILE A 58 2.52 -1.84 9.82
N GLN A 59 2.56 -1.86 11.15
CA GLN A 59 2.60 -0.66 11.98
C GLN A 59 4.05 -0.37 12.36
N PRO A 60 4.70 0.66 11.76
CA PRO A 60 6.06 1.00 12.11
C PRO A 60 6.14 1.52 13.55
N ASN A 61 7.30 1.33 14.18
CA ASN A 61 7.59 2.00 15.43
C ASN A 61 7.89 3.49 15.17
N LYS A 62 7.07 4.37 15.73
CA LYS A 62 7.11 5.81 15.45
C LYS A 62 8.29 6.54 16.10
N ASP A 63 9.05 5.86 16.98
CA ASP A 63 10.22 6.43 17.63
C ASP A 63 11.50 6.26 16.78
N HIS A 64 11.59 5.17 15.99
CA HIS A 64 12.81 4.89 15.21
C HIS A 64 12.58 4.45 13.75
N TYR A 65 11.37 4.06 13.36
CA TYR A 65 11.00 3.67 11.97
C TYR A 65 11.96 2.65 11.32
N THR A 66 12.42 1.66 12.07
CA THR A 66 13.34 0.64 11.56
C THR A 66 12.58 -0.57 11.03
N ALA A 67 12.71 -0.86 9.72
CA ALA A 67 12.04 -1.99 9.07
C ALA A 67 12.94 -2.60 7.96
N PRO A 68 14.06 -3.25 8.31
CA PRO A 68 15.07 -3.68 7.34
C PRO A 68 14.55 -4.72 6.33
N ASN A 69 13.64 -5.61 6.73
CA ASN A 69 13.07 -6.60 5.82
C ASN A 69 12.15 -5.95 4.79
N LEU A 70 11.29 -5.01 5.21
CA LEU A 70 10.46 -4.23 4.30
C LEU A 70 11.31 -3.38 3.37
N VAL A 71 12.32 -2.69 3.90
CA VAL A 71 13.26 -1.87 3.11
C VAL A 71 13.95 -2.71 2.04
N SER A 72 14.32 -3.95 2.33
CA SER A 72 14.93 -4.85 1.35
C SER A 72 14.04 -5.10 0.11
N ILE A 73 12.70 -5.11 0.28
CA ILE A 73 11.76 -5.19 -0.84
C ILE A 73 11.68 -3.85 -1.57
N LEU A 74 11.56 -2.74 -0.83
CA LEU A 74 11.35 -1.40 -1.40
C LEU A 74 12.54 -0.96 -2.27
N GLU A 75 13.77 -1.27 -1.86
CA GLU A 75 15.00 -0.91 -2.58
C GLU A 75 15.37 -1.89 -3.70
N ASN A 76 14.80 -3.09 -3.72
CA ASN A 76 15.15 -4.11 -4.72
C ASN A 76 14.63 -3.71 -6.12
N GLU A 77 15.55 -3.41 -7.04
CA GLU A 77 15.23 -3.02 -8.42
C GLU A 77 14.55 -4.13 -9.23
N LYS A 78 14.68 -5.40 -8.83
CA LYS A 78 14.05 -6.53 -9.50
C LYS A 78 12.58 -6.70 -9.13
N ILE A 79 12.14 -6.13 -8.00
CA ILE A 79 10.75 -6.18 -7.54
C ILE A 79 10.04 -4.89 -7.97
N LEU A 80 8.97 -5.00 -8.74
CA LEU A 80 8.13 -3.89 -9.15
C LEU A 80 7.23 -3.45 -7.99
N LYS A 81 7.31 -2.19 -7.56
CA LYS A 81 6.38 -1.59 -6.59
C LYS A 81 5.19 -0.97 -7.33
N ILE A 82 4.01 -1.51 -7.09
CA ILE A 82 2.76 -1.07 -7.73
C ILE A 82 1.96 -0.29 -6.70
N GLY A 83 1.53 0.90 -7.03
CA GLY A 83 0.64 1.69 -6.17
C GLY A 83 -0.28 2.60 -6.96
N HIS A 84 -1.11 3.34 -6.25
CA HIS A 84 -2.06 4.25 -6.87
C HIS A 84 -1.82 5.68 -6.39
N PHE A 85 -1.26 6.55 -7.24
CA PHE A 85 -0.88 7.92 -6.90
C PHE A 85 0.21 7.98 -5.82
N LEU A 86 1.26 7.21 -6.03
CA LEU A 86 2.34 6.90 -5.08
C LEU A 86 3.18 8.08 -4.61
N ARG A 87 2.98 9.29 -5.10
CA ARG A 87 3.83 10.43 -4.76
C ARG A 87 3.93 10.66 -3.25
N PHE A 88 2.80 10.62 -2.55
CA PHE A 88 2.74 10.79 -1.09
C PHE A 88 3.38 9.61 -0.37
N ASP A 89 2.94 8.38 -0.70
CA ASP A 89 3.42 7.15 -0.07
C ASP A 89 4.92 6.99 -0.22
N LYS A 90 5.43 7.21 -1.43
CA LYS A 90 6.87 7.17 -1.71
C LYS A 90 7.63 8.17 -0.83
N SER A 91 7.15 9.41 -0.73
CA SER A 91 7.81 10.44 0.07
C SER A 91 7.80 10.07 1.56
N ALA A 92 6.68 9.57 2.08
CA ALA A 92 6.56 9.13 3.46
C ALA A 92 7.49 7.96 3.78
N LEU A 93 7.46 6.92 2.95
CA LEU A 93 8.30 5.74 3.13
C LEU A 93 9.80 6.07 3.05
N GLU A 94 10.23 6.83 2.05
CA GLU A 94 11.63 7.22 1.88
C GLU A 94 12.11 8.09 3.06
N TYR A 95 11.26 9.01 3.53
CA TYR A 95 11.61 9.88 4.66
C TYR A 95 11.73 9.09 5.97
N PHE A 96 10.70 8.33 6.34
CA PHE A 96 10.64 7.67 7.63
C PHE A 96 11.54 6.42 7.70
N LEU A 97 11.54 5.58 6.66
CA LEU A 97 12.36 4.36 6.63
C LEU A 97 13.80 4.59 6.18
N LYS A 98 14.16 5.83 5.79
CA LYS A 98 15.52 6.17 5.29
C LYS A 98 15.96 5.26 4.14
N CYS A 99 15.05 4.96 3.22
CA CYS A 99 15.29 4.08 2.08
C CYS A 99 15.11 4.82 0.74
N LYS A 100 15.41 4.13 -0.35
CA LYS A 100 15.19 4.62 -1.71
C LYS A 100 14.33 3.64 -2.49
N ILE A 101 13.07 3.98 -2.75
CA ILE A 101 12.16 3.09 -3.48
C ILE A 101 12.57 3.03 -4.95
N ARG A 102 12.78 1.81 -5.46
CA ARG A 102 13.20 1.53 -6.83
C ARG A 102 12.12 0.79 -7.59
N ASN A 103 12.12 0.93 -8.92
CA ASN A 103 11.23 0.21 -9.83
C ASN A 103 9.74 0.35 -9.48
N ILE A 104 9.15 1.49 -9.85
CA ILE A 104 7.79 1.91 -9.47
C ILE A 104 6.86 1.88 -10.67
N PHE A 105 5.63 1.41 -10.47
CA PHE A 105 4.50 1.54 -11.38
C PHE A 105 3.32 2.21 -10.65
N ASP A 106 2.91 3.38 -11.15
CA ASP A 106 1.76 4.12 -10.61
C ASP A 106 0.53 3.92 -11.49
N THR A 107 -0.47 3.22 -10.96
CA THR A 107 -1.70 2.89 -11.71
C THR A 107 -2.54 4.11 -12.07
N LYS A 108 -2.47 5.21 -11.28
CA LYS A 108 -3.20 6.45 -11.62
C LYS A 108 -2.53 7.18 -12.78
N ILE A 109 -1.21 7.25 -12.78
CA ILE A 109 -0.45 7.88 -13.87
C ILE A 109 -0.62 7.06 -15.15
N ALA A 110 -0.47 5.73 -15.08
CA ALA A 110 -0.70 4.83 -16.21
C ALA A 110 -2.11 5.01 -16.77
N SER A 111 -3.14 5.00 -15.91
CA SER A 111 -4.53 5.23 -16.32
C SER A 111 -4.71 6.57 -17.05
N LYS A 112 -4.10 7.64 -16.58
CA LYS A 112 -4.17 8.96 -17.25
C LYS A 112 -3.54 8.98 -18.64
N ILE A 113 -2.49 8.18 -18.83
CA ILE A 113 -1.79 8.11 -20.11
C ILE A 113 -2.59 7.30 -21.14
N VAL A 114 -3.14 6.15 -20.72
CA VAL A 114 -3.78 5.20 -21.67
C VAL A 114 -5.29 5.40 -21.81
N ARG A 115 -5.97 5.94 -20.78
CA ARG A 115 -7.44 6.12 -20.77
C ARG A 115 -7.82 7.59 -20.98
N THR A 116 -7.47 8.12 -22.14
CA THR A 116 -7.68 9.53 -22.49
C THR A 116 -9.15 9.91 -22.72
N TYR A 117 -10.05 8.95 -22.74
CA TYR A 117 -11.48 9.11 -22.96
C TYR A 117 -12.29 9.42 -21.69
N THR A 118 -11.65 9.47 -20.52
CA THR A 118 -12.32 9.67 -19.22
C THR A 118 -11.42 10.41 -18.23
N ASP A 119 -12.04 11.08 -17.27
CA ASP A 119 -11.36 11.68 -16.10
C ASP A 119 -11.43 10.77 -14.85
N ALA A 120 -12.02 9.58 -14.96
CA ALA A 120 -12.26 8.64 -13.86
C ALA A 120 -11.03 7.78 -13.55
N HIS A 121 -9.94 8.39 -13.05
CA HIS A 121 -8.65 7.73 -12.77
C HIS A 121 -8.44 7.39 -11.29
N GLY A 122 -9.45 7.57 -10.42
CA GLY A 122 -9.35 7.20 -9.00
C GLY A 122 -9.37 5.69 -8.79
N LEU A 123 -8.74 5.21 -7.70
CA LEU A 123 -8.66 3.77 -7.39
C LEU A 123 -10.05 3.10 -7.36
N LYS A 124 -11.06 3.77 -6.78
CA LYS A 124 -12.44 3.29 -6.77
C LYS A 124 -12.97 3.03 -8.18
N ASN A 125 -12.69 3.94 -9.13
CA ASN A 125 -13.16 3.82 -10.50
C ASN A 125 -12.45 2.67 -11.23
N LEU A 126 -11.11 2.58 -11.08
CA LEU A 126 -10.33 1.50 -11.69
C LEU A 126 -10.71 0.13 -11.12
N THR A 127 -10.94 0.04 -9.81
CA THR A 127 -11.37 -1.20 -9.16
C THR A 127 -12.76 -1.62 -9.61
N GLN A 128 -13.69 -0.66 -9.77
CA GLN A 128 -15.02 -0.97 -10.30
C GLN A 128 -14.94 -1.47 -11.73
N GLU A 129 -14.16 -0.81 -12.58
CA GLU A 129 -14.08 -1.13 -14.01
C GLU A 129 -13.35 -2.46 -14.26
N PHE A 130 -12.17 -2.64 -13.67
CA PHE A 130 -11.31 -3.79 -13.98
C PHE A 130 -11.51 -5.00 -13.06
N CYS A 131 -12.02 -4.77 -11.84
CA CYS A 131 -12.20 -5.84 -10.86
C CYS A 131 -13.67 -6.14 -10.55
N ASN A 132 -14.60 -5.34 -11.06
CA ASN A 132 -16.05 -5.41 -10.73
C ASN A 132 -16.30 -5.39 -9.22
N LYS A 133 -15.59 -4.49 -8.50
CA LYS A 133 -15.66 -4.31 -7.06
C LYS A 133 -15.86 -2.84 -6.71
N SER A 134 -16.76 -2.58 -5.75
CA SER A 134 -16.99 -1.23 -5.22
C SER A 134 -16.18 -1.04 -3.94
N LEU A 135 -15.33 0.00 -3.90
CA LEU A 135 -14.57 0.36 -2.71
C LEU A 135 -15.38 1.30 -1.81
N ASP A 136 -15.42 1.00 -0.53
CA ASP A 136 -15.97 1.88 0.49
C ASP A 136 -14.88 2.86 0.98
N LYS A 137 -15.10 4.14 0.78
CA LYS A 137 -14.14 5.20 1.12
C LYS A 137 -14.35 5.82 2.52
N ARG A 138 -15.34 5.35 3.29
CA ARG A 138 -15.73 5.95 4.58
C ARG A 138 -14.65 5.89 5.66
N GLN A 139 -13.70 4.96 5.56
CA GLN A 139 -12.62 4.80 6.55
C GLN A 139 -11.37 5.64 6.25
N GLY A 140 -11.27 6.32 5.11
CA GLY A 140 -10.09 7.08 4.71
C GLY A 140 -9.69 8.22 5.68
N SER A 141 -10.65 8.74 6.46
CA SER A 141 -10.41 9.74 7.53
C SER A 141 -10.44 9.14 8.94
N SER A 142 -10.22 7.84 9.07
CA SER A 142 -10.18 7.15 10.36
C SER A 142 -8.97 7.57 11.21
N ASP A 143 -9.08 7.35 12.51
CA ASP A 143 -7.94 7.48 13.42
C ASP A 143 -6.95 6.31 13.22
N TRP A 144 -5.90 6.59 12.45
CA TRP A 144 -4.80 5.66 12.17
C TRP A 144 -3.70 5.68 13.24
N ASN A 145 -3.88 6.47 14.31
CA ASN A 145 -2.88 6.58 15.38
C ASN A 145 -2.97 5.47 16.44
N LYS A 146 -4.01 4.65 16.39
CA LYS A 146 -4.25 3.53 17.29
C LYS A 146 -3.22 2.41 17.12
N ASP A 147 -3.07 1.56 18.16
CA ASP A 147 -2.34 0.30 18.01
C ASP A 147 -3.02 -0.58 16.94
N ILE A 148 -2.24 -1.29 16.15
CA ILE A 148 -2.73 -2.13 15.05
C ILE A 148 -3.71 -3.22 15.54
N ASN A 149 -3.60 -3.63 16.81
CA ASN A 149 -4.49 -4.61 17.40
C ASN A 149 -5.85 -4.01 17.79
N ASP A 150 -5.92 -2.69 17.95
CA ASP A 150 -7.14 -1.94 18.29
C ASP A 150 -7.87 -1.39 17.06
N LEU A 151 -7.31 -1.60 15.87
CA LEU A 151 -7.99 -1.25 14.62
C LEU A 151 -9.17 -2.19 14.39
N SER A 152 -10.30 -1.62 14.00
CA SER A 152 -11.48 -2.38 13.64
C SER A 152 -11.28 -3.19 12.36
N ASP A 153 -12.04 -4.27 12.19
CA ASP A 153 -12.03 -5.06 10.95
C ASP A 153 -12.33 -4.21 9.72
N LYS A 154 -13.19 -3.20 9.84
CA LYS A 154 -13.50 -2.26 8.75
C LYS A 154 -12.31 -1.39 8.37
N GLN A 155 -11.50 -0.95 9.33
CA GLN A 155 -10.27 -0.20 9.05
C GLN A 155 -9.23 -1.11 8.38
N LEU A 156 -9.05 -2.33 8.87
CA LEU A 156 -8.12 -3.30 8.27
C LEU A 156 -8.55 -3.68 6.86
N GLU A 157 -9.84 -3.91 6.64
CA GLU A 157 -10.39 -4.19 5.32
C GLU A 157 -10.22 -3.00 4.36
N TYR A 158 -10.44 -1.78 4.85
CA TYR A 158 -10.20 -0.57 4.06
C TYR A 158 -8.74 -0.48 3.60
N ALA A 159 -7.79 -0.57 4.54
CA ALA A 159 -6.36 -0.52 4.23
C ALA A 159 -5.92 -1.65 3.28
N ALA A 160 -6.47 -2.85 3.43
CA ALA A 160 -6.20 -3.98 2.54
C ALA A 160 -6.78 -3.77 1.13
N ASN A 161 -7.94 -3.13 1.02
CA ASN A 161 -8.60 -2.85 -0.25
C ASN A 161 -7.81 -1.87 -1.13
N ASP A 162 -6.98 -1.02 -0.55
CA ASP A 162 -6.16 -0.07 -1.29
C ASP A 162 -4.96 -0.75 -2.00
N VAL A 163 -4.63 -1.99 -1.65
CA VAL A 163 -3.52 -2.74 -2.29
C VAL A 163 -3.94 -4.02 -3.03
N ILE A 164 -5.00 -4.71 -2.60
CA ILE A 164 -5.32 -6.06 -3.10
C ILE A 164 -5.68 -6.10 -4.59
N TYR A 165 -6.19 -5.01 -5.16
CA TYR A 165 -6.61 -4.94 -6.55
C TYR A 165 -5.53 -4.40 -7.50
N LEU A 166 -4.41 -3.85 -6.97
CA LEU A 166 -3.42 -3.14 -7.77
C LEU A 166 -2.71 -4.01 -8.79
N HIS A 167 -2.41 -5.28 -8.46
CA HIS A 167 -1.81 -6.21 -9.42
C HIS A 167 -2.71 -6.43 -10.62
N LYS A 168 -4.02 -6.63 -10.39
CA LYS A 168 -4.98 -6.81 -11.46
C LYS A 168 -5.15 -5.51 -12.27
N ILE A 169 -5.32 -4.37 -11.63
CA ILE A 169 -5.45 -3.07 -12.31
C ILE A 169 -4.21 -2.81 -13.19
N LYS A 170 -3.02 -3.17 -12.73
CA LYS A 170 -1.77 -3.00 -13.50
C LYS A 170 -1.75 -3.91 -14.74
N SER A 171 -2.36 -5.10 -14.69
CA SER A 171 -2.36 -6.05 -15.82
C SER A 171 -3.35 -5.70 -16.93
N GLU A 172 -4.37 -4.90 -16.63
CA GLU A 172 -5.36 -4.42 -17.61
C GLU A 172 -4.90 -3.14 -18.30
#